data_78d211ca1c01644aa66070552d370909
#
_entry.id   78d211ca1c01644aa66070552d370909
#
_cell.length_a   1.000
_cell.length_b   1.000
_cell.length_c   1.000
_cell.angle_alpha   90.00
_cell.angle_beta   90.00
_cell.angle_gamma   90.00
#
_symmetry.space_group_name_H-M   'P 1'
#
loop_
_entity.id
_entity.type
_entity.pdbx_description
1 polymer ?
#
loop_
_entity_poly.entity_id
_entity_poly.type
_entity_poly.pdbx_seq_one_letter_code
_entity_poly.pdbx_strand_id
1 'polypeptide(L)'
;MAAMLQITATAAAELGRQAAVAGTPGLMHLDLTKGHCEQNVIRLQPGHLAGTPVARADGVTLHAPQAQLKLLEGLTLDYRSDISGGGFLILSNDQVRCCACGSAFSRI
;
A
#
# COMPACT_ATOMS: atom_id res chain seq x y z
N MET A 1 -5.84 0.96 -18.64
CA MET A 1 -5.24 2.10 -17.94
C MET A 1 -4.17 1.59 -16.98
N ALA A 2 -3.00 2.21 -17.01
CA ALA A 2 -1.91 1.79 -16.15
C ALA A 2 -2.24 2.08 -14.69
N ALA A 3 -1.90 1.16 -13.81
CA ALA A 3 -2.07 1.37 -12.38
C ALA A 3 -1.09 2.45 -11.92
N MET A 4 -1.53 3.31 -11.01
CA MET A 4 -0.69 4.36 -10.44
C MET A 4 0.41 3.76 -9.58
N LEU A 5 0.10 2.68 -8.88
CA LEU A 5 0.99 1.97 -7.99
C LEU A 5 0.88 0.48 -8.31
N GLN A 6 1.93 -0.27 -8.07
CA GLN A 6 1.94 -1.69 -8.37
C GLN A 6 1.78 -2.50 -7.08
N ILE A 7 1.14 -3.67 -7.22
CA ILE A 7 0.92 -4.59 -6.10
C ILE A 7 1.50 -5.94 -6.51
N THR A 8 2.41 -6.49 -5.69
CA THR A 8 2.95 -7.82 -5.97
C THR A 8 1.88 -8.88 -5.74
N ALA A 9 2.07 -10.07 -6.30
CA ALA A 9 1.11 -11.16 -6.12
C ALA A 9 0.94 -11.52 -4.65
N THR A 10 2.03 -11.51 -3.87
CA THR A 10 1.98 -11.79 -2.44
C THR A 10 1.16 -10.76 -1.69
N ALA A 11 1.36 -9.47 -2.02
CA ALA A 11 0.59 -8.40 -1.40
C ALA A 11 -0.89 -8.48 -1.79
N ALA A 12 -1.19 -8.78 -3.06
CA ALA A 12 -2.57 -8.91 -3.52
C ALA A 12 -3.30 -10.02 -2.77
N ALA A 13 -2.64 -11.15 -2.55
CA ALA A 13 -3.24 -12.28 -1.83
C ALA A 13 -3.59 -11.88 -0.39
N GLU A 14 -2.69 -11.19 0.29
CA GLU A 14 -2.94 -10.77 1.67
C GLU A 14 -4.00 -9.68 1.75
N LEU A 15 -4.00 -8.74 0.81
CA LEU A 15 -5.05 -7.72 0.75
C LEU A 15 -6.42 -8.36 0.55
N GLY A 16 -6.50 -9.35 -0.35
CA GLY A 16 -7.76 -10.06 -0.58
C GLY A 16 -8.24 -10.79 0.65
N ARG A 17 -7.33 -11.44 1.37
CA ARG A 17 -7.66 -12.14 2.61
C ARG A 17 -8.20 -11.17 3.66
N GLN A 18 -7.52 -10.04 3.88
CA GLN A 18 -7.93 -9.07 4.89
C GLN A 18 -9.27 -8.43 4.52
N ALA A 19 -9.47 -8.11 3.25
CA ALA A 19 -10.72 -7.53 2.79
C ALA A 19 -11.89 -8.50 3.04
N ALA A 20 -11.70 -9.78 2.72
CA ALA A 20 -12.75 -10.78 2.92
C ALA A 20 -13.07 -10.98 4.39
N VAL A 21 -12.05 -11.07 5.25
CA VAL A 21 -12.23 -11.23 6.69
C VAL A 21 -12.98 -10.06 7.30
N ALA A 22 -12.73 -8.86 6.79
CA ALA A 22 -13.35 -7.65 7.30
C ALA A 22 -14.77 -7.40 6.75
N GLY A 23 -15.23 -8.23 5.82
CA GLY A 23 -16.55 -8.06 5.23
C GLY A 23 -16.61 -7.07 4.08
N THR A 24 -15.45 -6.71 3.51
CA THR A 24 -15.38 -5.81 2.36
C THR A 24 -14.61 -6.46 1.21
N PRO A 25 -15.08 -7.63 0.71
CA PRO A 25 -14.31 -8.38 -0.28
C PRO A 25 -13.96 -7.52 -1.50
N GLY A 26 -12.69 -7.57 -1.89
CA GLY A 26 -12.19 -6.83 -3.04
C GLY A 26 -11.92 -5.36 -2.80
N LEU A 27 -12.11 -4.85 -1.58
CA LEU A 27 -11.93 -3.42 -1.30
C LEU A 27 -10.93 -3.21 -0.18
N MET A 28 -9.84 -2.49 -0.47
CA MET A 28 -8.84 -2.11 0.52
C MET A 28 -8.45 -0.65 0.31
N HIS A 29 -7.94 -0.02 1.35
CA HIS A 29 -7.55 1.38 1.35
C HIS A 29 -6.12 1.50 1.88
N LEU A 30 -5.30 2.28 1.19
CA LEU A 30 -3.93 2.58 1.58
C LEU A 30 -3.83 4.09 1.80
N ASP A 31 -3.40 4.52 2.97
CA ASP A 31 -3.07 5.92 3.18
C ASP A 31 -1.70 6.04 3.84
N LEU A 32 -1.23 7.28 3.92
CA LEU A 32 0.07 7.60 4.46
C LEU A 32 -0.10 8.46 5.70
N THR A 33 0.66 8.11 6.74
CA THR A 33 0.76 8.93 7.94
C THR A 33 2.21 9.38 8.10
N LYS A 34 2.44 10.46 8.83
CA LYS A 34 3.80 10.94 9.07
C LYS A 34 4.45 10.12 10.18
N GLY A 35 5.64 9.59 9.88
CA GLY A 35 6.47 8.93 10.86
C GLY A 35 7.60 9.86 11.33
N HIS A 36 8.61 9.25 11.95
CA HIS A 36 9.81 9.99 12.37
C HIS A 36 10.59 10.47 11.15
N CYS A 37 11.30 11.57 11.31
CA CYS A 37 12.16 12.13 10.26
C CYS A 37 11.42 12.44 8.97
N GLU A 38 10.15 12.81 9.09
CA GLU A 38 9.28 13.17 7.96
C GLU A 38 9.05 12.05 6.95
N GLN A 39 9.33 10.81 7.32
CA GLN A 39 9.02 9.69 6.48
C GLN A 39 7.52 9.46 6.43
N ASN A 40 7.07 8.91 5.28
CA ASN A 40 5.69 8.51 5.11
C ASN A 40 5.57 7.03 5.52
N VAL A 41 4.61 6.74 6.37
CA VAL A 41 4.35 5.37 6.84
C VAL A 41 3.05 4.90 6.23
N ILE A 42 3.05 3.72 5.60
CA ILE A 42 1.85 3.17 4.99
C ILE A 42 0.90 2.62 6.04
N ARG A 43 -0.40 2.76 5.79
CA ARG A 43 -1.45 2.20 6.62
C ARG A 43 -2.51 1.59 5.71
N LEU A 44 -2.85 0.33 5.96
CA LEU A 44 -3.85 -0.39 5.16
C LEU A 44 -5.08 -0.65 6.00
N GLN A 45 -6.24 -0.41 5.42
CA GLN A 45 -7.54 -0.57 6.06
C GLN A 45 -8.51 -1.23 5.09
N PRO A 46 -9.47 -2.04 5.59
CA PRO A 46 -10.48 -2.62 4.72
C PRO A 46 -11.48 -1.57 4.22
N GLY A 47 -12.08 -1.82 3.06
CA GLY A 47 -13.05 -0.92 2.45
C GLY A 47 -12.40 0.11 1.56
N HIS A 48 -13.22 0.97 0.94
CA HIS A 48 -12.69 2.02 0.06
C HIS A 48 -12.54 3.37 0.76
N LEU A 49 -13.21 3.57 1.87
CA LEU A 49 -13.12 4.78 2.73
C LEU A 49 -13.22 6.09 1.94
N ALA A 50 -14.07 6.11 0.91
CA ALA A 50 -14.23 7.25 0.00
C ALA A 50 -12.95 7.63 -0.74
N GLY A 51 -12.00 6.68 -0.87
CA GLY A 51 -10.75 6.92 -1.58
C GLY A 51 -10.89 6.76 -3.08
N THR A 52 -9.83 7.16 -3.77
CA THR A 52 -9.72 7.03 -5.22
C THR A 52 -9.00 5.72 -5.56
N PRO A 53 -9.50 4.92 -6.53
CA PRO A 53 -8.79 3.71 -6.93
C PRO A 53 -7.40 4.03 -7.48
N VAL A 54 -6.36 3.35 -6.98
CA VAL A 54 -4.98 3.58 -7.39
C VAL A 54 -4.33 2.35 -7.99
N ALA A 55 -4.87 1.15 -7.70
CA ALA A 55 -4.31 -0.09 -8.20
C ALA A 55 -5.34 -1.20 -8.10
N ARG A 56 -5.20 -2.22 -8.93
CA ARG A 56 -6.04 -3.41 -8.88
C ARG A 56 -5.17 -4.63 -9.18
N ALA A 57 -5.33 -5.68 -8.38
CA ALA A 57 -4.64 -6.95 -8.59
C ALA A 57 -5.47 -8.07 -8.00
N ASP A 58 -5.63 -9.17 -8.75
CA ASP A 58 -6.29 -10.40 -8.29
C ASP A 58 -7.67 -10.13 -7.66
N GLY A 59 -8.45 -9.26 -8.28
CA GLY A 59 -9.81 -8.96 -7.82
C GLY A 59 -9.88 -8.00 -6.65
N VAL A 60 -8.76 -7.46 -6.19
CA VAL A 60 -8.72 -6.46 -5.13
C VAL A 60 -8.44 -5.09 -5.74
N THR A 61 -9.24 -4.10 -5.36
CA THR A 61 -9.00 -2.71 -5.75
C THR A 61 -8.48 -1.96 -4.53
N LEU A 62 -7.33 -1.32 -4.69
CA LEU A 62 -6.71 -0.53 -3.64
C LEU A 62 -7.07 0.93 -3.87
N HIS A 63 -7.55 1.60 -2.81
CA HIS A 63 -7.98 3.00 -2.84
C HIS A 63 -7.04 3.83 -1.98
N ALA A 64 -6.96 5.13 -2.27
CA ALA A 64 -6.12 6.05 -1.49
C ALA A 64 -6.74 7.44 -1.47
N PRO A 65 -6.39 8.28 -0.47
CA PRO A 65 -6.85 9.67 -0.46
C PRO A 65 -6.31 10.42 -1.67
N GLN A 66 -7.16 11.19 -2.31
CA GLN A 66 -6.77 11.93 -3.52
C GLN A 66 -5.58 12.87 -3.24
N ALA A 67 -5.51 13.43 -2.06
CA ALA A 67 -4.43 14.35 -1.70
C ALA A 67 -3.07 13.67 -1.63
N GLN A 68 -3.02 12.33 -1.57
CA GLN A 68 -1.77 11.58 -1.43
C GLN A 68 -1.36 10.84 -2.70
N LEU A 69 -2.10 11.00 -3.78
CA LEU A 69 -1.85 10.21 -5.00
C LEU A 69 -0.45 10.41 -5.55
N LYS A 70 0.06 11.63 -5.54
CA LYS A 70 1.41 11.91 -6.05
C LYS A 70 2.49 11.21 -5.23
N LEU A 71 2.26 11.04 -3.93
CA LEU A 71 3.22 10.35 -3.06
C LEU A 71 3.25 8.85 -3.33
N LEU A 72 2.18 8.29 -3.87
CA LEU A 72 2.05 6.86 -4.14
C LEU A 72 2.47 6.48 -5.56
N GLU A 73 2.56 7.44 -6.45
CA GLU A 73 2.84 7.19 -7.86
C GLU A 73 4.19 6.49 -8.04
N GLY A 74 4.18 5.39 -8.78
CA GLY A 74 5.40 4.64 -9.08
C GLY A 74 5.86 3.69 -7.99
N LEU A 75 5.16 3.61 -6.87
CA LEU A 75 5.54 2.71 -5.79
C LEU A 75 5.12 1.28 -6.09
N THR A 76 5.76 0.33 -5.41
CA THR A 76 5.39 -1.08 -5.44
C THR A 76 5.12 -1.54 -4.02
N LEU A 77 3.91 -2.03 -3.78
CA LEU A 77 3.51 -2.60 -2.49
C LEU A 77 3.77 -4.09 -2.50
N ASP A 78 4.46 -4.57 -1.49
CA ASP A 78 4.77 -5.98 -1.31
C ASP A 78 4.34 -6.43 0.08
N TYR A 79 4.36 -7.73 0.31
CA TYR A 79 4.03 -8.31 1.60
C TYR A 79 4.97 -9.47 1.89
N ARG A 80 5.52 -9.51 3.11
CA ARG A 80 6.38 -10.58 3.58
C ARG A 80 5.93 -11.03 4.96
N SER A 81 5.51 -12.28 5.06
CA SER A 81 5.01 -12.82 6.31
C SER A 81 6.11 -13.07 7.34
N ASP A 82 7.36 -13.08 6.93
CA ASP A 82 8.51 -13.31 7.81
C ASP A 82 9.05 -12.03 8.46
N ILE A 83 8.46 -10.87 8.13
CA ILE A 83 8.86 -9.59 8.72
C ILE A 83 8.02 -9.34 9.96
N SER A 84 8.66 -9.00 11.08
CA SER A 84 7.93 -8.57 12.28
C SER A 84 7.29 -7.21 12.01
N GLY A 85 6.08 -6.99 12.51
CA GLY A 85 5.40 -5.71 12.40
C GLY A 85 4.35 -5.60 11.32
N GLY A 86 3.86 -6.71 10.78
CA GLY A 86 2.69 -6.70 9.93
C GLY A 86 2.90 -7.02 8.47
N GLY A 87 4.10 -6.92 7.96
CA GLY A 87 4.47 -7.50 6.71
C GLY A 87 4.30 -6.68 5.43
N PHE A 88 3.41 -5.68 5.37
CA PHE A 88 3.32 -4.83 4.18
C PHE A 88 4.49 -3.85 4.12
N LEU A 89 5.03 -3.67 2.93
CA LEU A 89 6.19 -2.80 2.73
C LEU A 89 6.18 -2.20 1.33
N ILE A 90 6.92 -1.11 1.18
CA ILE A 90 7.16 -0.47 -0.12
C ILE A 90 8.57 -0.88 -0.56
N LEU A 91 8.68 -1.34 -1.80
CA LEU A 91 9.99 -1.71 -2.34
C LEU A 91 10.76 -0.46 -2.75
N SER A 92 12.05 -0.42 -2.40
CA SER A 92 12.93 0.69 -2.78
C SER A 92 13.15 0.72 -4.29
N ASN A 93 13.29 1.92 -4.84
CA ASN A 93 13.66 2.09 -6.24
C ASN A 93 14.44 3.42 -6.38
N ASP A 94 14.65 3.86 -7.62
CA ASP A 94 15.45 5.06 -7.88
C ASP A 94 14.83 6.34 -7.32
N GLN A 95 13.53 6.33 -7.03
CA GLN A 95 12.80 7.52 -6.59
C GLN A 95 12.41 7.48 -5.12
N VAL A 96 12.59 6.34 -4.46
CA VAL A 96 12.07 6.12 -3.12
C VAL A 96 13.12 5.40 -2.27
N ARG A 97 13.31 5.89 -1.06
CA ARG A 97 14.20 5.28 -0.07
C ARG A 97 13.34 4.75 1.08
N CYS A 98 13.52 3.48 1.42
CA CYS A 98 12.72 2.83 2.46
C CYS A 98 13.52 2.60 3.72
N CYS A 99 12.84 2.60 4.87
CA CYS A 99 13.47 2.19 6.13
C CYS A 99 13.73 0.67 6.10
N ALA A 100 14.45 0.18 7.10
CA ALA A 100 14.82 -1.22 7.17
C ALA A 100 13.60 -2.15 7.18
N CYS A 101 12.49 -1.72 7.79
CA CYS A 101 11.26 -2.50 7.84
C CYS A 101 10.41 -2.38 6.57
N GLY A 102 10.68 -1.38 5.71
CA GLY A 102 9.96 -1.18 4.47
C GLY A 102 8.61 -0.50 4.59
N SER A 103 8.05 -0.37 5.79
CA SER A 103 6.74 0.25 5.97
C SER A 103 6.79 1.78 5.96
N ALA A 104 7.97 2.36 6.11
CA ALA A 104 8.16 3.80 6.03
C ALA A 104 9.09 4.12 4.85
N PHE A 105 8.81 5.21 4.16
CA PHE A 105 9.61 5.59 3.00
C PHE A 105 9.64 7.10 2.85
N SER A 106 10.64 7.59 2.09
CA SER A 106 10.71 8.98 1.69
C SER A 106 11.09 9.05 0.22
N ARG A 107 10.58 10.05 -0.48
CA ARG A 107 10.98 10.29 -1.86
C ARG A 107 12.31 11.01 -1.90
N ILE A 108 13.12 10.60 -2.84
CA ILE A 108 14.43 11.19 -3.06
C ILE A 108 14.26 12.46 -3.89
#